data_5e79c02cd78edd861d329018c3b40fe4
#
_entry.id   5e79c02cd78edd861d329018c3b40fe4
#
_cell.length_a   1.000
_cell.length_b   1.000
_cell.length_c   1.000
_cell.angle_alpha   90.00
_cell.angle_beta   90.00
_cell.angle_gamma   90.00
#
_symmetry.space_group_name_H-M   'P 1'
#
loop_
_entity.id
_entity.type
_entity.pdbx_description
1 polymer ?
#
loop_
_entity_poly.entity_id
_entity_poly.type
_entity_poly.pdbx_seq_one_letter_code
_entity_poly.pdbx_strand_id
1 'polypeptide(L)'
;ALPILADVEGRMSEALRKLIAPYILRRTKEEVLADLPDLTAELVVCEPEEEQRKVYEEEQSRVRNYILSERENQGELRSDFMVLKALIRLRQIANHPRLVETGYEGNSGKFSEVFRMLGEVIASGHKVLVFSSFVKYLKMVAEETMVRGWKYAMLTGLTADREQTIRHFQADPECRIFLISLKAGGVGLNLTEADYVFILDPWWNVAAENQAVSRAHRIGQKRAVFVYRFITAGTLEEKILAIQERKQRLADSVITAATSIPLTDEELLEVL
;
A
#
# COMPACT_ATOMS: atom_id res chain seq x y z
N ALA A 1 -29.07 -19.45 -14.39
CA ALA A 1 -28.75 -19.55 -12.94
C ALA A 1 -28.08 -18.30 -12.39
N LEU A 2 -27.19 -17.64 -13.14
CA LEU A 2 -26.45 -16.45 -12.73
C LEU A 2 -27.31 -15.22 -12.36
N PRO A 3 -28.38 -14.86 -13.08
CA PRO A 3 -29.20 -13.70 -12.71
C PRO A 3 -29.99 -13.88 -11.41
N ILE A 4 -30.37 -15.12 -11.08
CA ILE A 4 -31.15 -15.43 -9.89
C ILE A 4 -30.28 -15.35 -8.61
N LEU A 5 -29.02 -15.79 -8.70
CA LEU A 5 -28.08 -15.67 -7.58
C LEU A 5 -27.74 -14.22 -7.27
N ALA A 6 -27.51 -13.39 -8.27
CA ALA A 6 -27.26 -11.96 -8.10
C ALA A 6 -28.45 -11.23 -7.46
N ASP A 7 -29.70 -11.60 -7.80
CA ASP A 7 -30.91 -11.02 -7.21
C ASP A 7 -31.13 -11.48 -5.76
N VAL A 8 -30.77 -12.70 -5.42
CA VAL A 8 -30.82 -13.23 -4.05
C VAL A 8 -29.77 -12.57 -3.18
N GLU A 9 -28.53 -12.38 -3.66
CA GLU A 9 -27.49 -11.67 -2.96
C GLU A 9 -27.86 -10.19 -2.71
N GLY A 10 -28.44 -9.54 -3.72
CA GLY A 10 -28.91 -8.16 -3.59
C GLY A 10 -30.01 -7.99 -2.54
N ARG A 11 -31.00 -8.88 -2.51
CA ARG A 11 -32.09 -8.85 -1.52
C ARG A 11 -31.62 -9.19 -0.10
N MET A 12 -30.71 -10.15 0.03
CA MET A 12 -30.12 -10.52 1.33
C MET A 12 -29.27 -9.39 1.87
N SER A 13 -28.51 -8.72 1.01
CA SER A 13 -27.74 -7.52 1.33
C SER A 13 -28.65 -6.37 1.82
N GLU A 14 -29.77 -6.10 1.16
CA GLU A 14 -30.71 -5.06 1.55
C GLU A 14 -31.42 -5.36 2.87
N ALA A 15 -31.82 -6.61 3.08
CA ALA A 15 -32.44 -7.05 4.34
C ALA A 15 -31.46 -6.94 5.52
N LEU A 16 -30.21 -7.36 5.32
CA LEU A 16 -29.15 -7.24 6.30
C LEU A 16 -28.84 -5.76 6.61
N ARG A 17 -28.79 -4.92 5.58
CA ARG A 17 -28.61 -3.47 5.73
C ARG A 17 -29.68 -2.83 6.59
N LYS A 18 -30.94 -3.14 6.37
CA LYS A 18 -32.07 -2.64 7.19
C LYS A 18 -31.99 -3.11 8.64
N LEU A 19 -31.51 -4.32 8.86
CA LEU A 19 -31.41 -4.91 10.19
C LEU A 19 -30.29 -4.27 11.05
N ILE A 20 -29.16 -3.96 10.43
CA ILE A 20 -27.98 -3.42 11.11
C ILE A 20 -27.93 -1.88 11.13
N ALA A 21 -28.66 -1.19 10.24
CA ALA A 21 -28.68 0.26 10.15
C ALA A 21 -28.90 0.99 11.48
N PRO A 22 -29.81 0.53 12.39
CA PRO A 22 -30.01 1.19 13.69
C PRO A 22 -28.82 1.08 14.64
N TYR A 23 -27.91 0.14 14.42
CA TYR A 23 -26.79 -0.17 15.31
C TYR A 23 -25.45 0.35 14.76
N ILE A 24 -25.41 0.86 13.51
CA ILE A 24 -24.19 1.36 12.87
C ILE A 24 -24.35 2.83 12.53
N LEU A 25 -23.63 3.68 13.24
CA LEU A 25 -23.46 5.07 12.87
C LEU A 25 -22.15 5.23 12.09
N ARG A 26 -22.20 5.12 10.75
CA ARG A 26 -21.07 5.43 9.88
C ARG A 26 -21.25 6.86 9.36
N ARG A 27 -20.26 7.70 9.61
CA ARG A 27 -20.13 9.01 8.97
C ARG A 27 -18.84 9.05 8.18
N THR A 28 -18.92 9.50 6.95
CA THR A 28 -17.71 9.72 6.14
C THR A 28 -17.09 11.07 6.53
N LYS A 29 -15.80 11.25 6.18
CA LYS A 29 -15.11 12.52 6.45
C LYS A 29 -15.75 13.67 5.68
N GLU A 30 -16.17 13.42 4.46
CA GLU A 30 -16.83 14.36 3.57
C GLU A 30 -18.17 14.88 4.14
N GLU A 31 -18.91 14.01 4.85
CA GLU A 31 -20.19 14.37 5.48
C GLU A 31 -20.01 15.24 6.74
N VAL A 32 -18.89 15.11 7.44
CA VAL A 32 -18.70 15.71 8.78
C VAL A 32 -17.72 16.89 8.75
N LEU A 33 -16.81 16.94 7.77
CA LEU A 33 -15.69 17.87 7.69
C LEU A 33 -15.70 18.61 6.36
N ALA A 34 -16.72 19.46 6.15
CA ALA A 34 -16.85 20.30 4.95
C ALA A 34 -15.65 21.27 4.72
N ASP A 35 -14.86 21.53 5.76
CA ASP A 35 -13.70 22.43 5.72
C ASP A 35 -12.38 21.74 5.37
N LEU A 36 -12.39 20.42 5.09
CA LEU A 36 -11.15 19.75 4.65
C LEU A 36 -10.84 20.12 3.20
N PRO A 37 -9.56 20.43 2.89
CA PRO A 37 -9.13 20.63 1.51
C PRO A 37 -9.35 19.39 0.65
N ASP A 38 -9.33 19.59 -0.67
CA ASP A 38 -9.47 18.49 -1.65
C ASP A 38 -8.40 17.41 -1.46
N LEU A 39 -8.80 16.18 -1.72
CA LEU A 39 -7.91 15.03 -1.76
C LEU A 39 -7.98 14.42 -3.15
N THR A 40 -6.82 14.37 -3.82
CA THR A 40 -6.66 13.72 -5.12
C THR A 40 -5.81 12.47 -4.94
N ALA A 41 -6.29 11.33 -5.43
CA ALA A 41 -5.56 10.06 -5.38
C ALA A 41 -5.32 9.55 -6.79
N GLU A 42 -4.06 9.27 -7.12
CA GLU A 42 -3.63 8.79 -8.42
C GLU A 42 -2.84 7.49 -8.30
N LEU A 43 -2.98 6.63 -9.31
CA LEU A 43 -2.20 5.41 -9.48
C LEU A 43 -1.04 5.69 -10.44
N VAL A 44 0.18 5.45 -9.98
CA VAL A 44 1.39 5.54 -10.78
C VAL A 44 1.83 4.13 -11.16
N VAL A 45 1.65 3.78 -12.41
CA VAL A 45 2.07 2.49 -12.96
C VAL A 45 3.51 2.63 -13.46
N CYS A 46 4.42 1.86 -12.87
CA CYS A 46 5.84 1.89 -13.17
C CYS A 46 6.23 0.67 -14.00
N GLU A 47 6.86 0.89 -15.16
CA GLU A 47 7.40 -0.20 -15.96
C GLU A 47 8.64 -0.79 -15.26
N PRO A 48 8.72 -2.12 -15.07
CA PRO A 48 9.90 -2.74 -14.52
C PRO A 48 11.07 -2.65 -15.49
N GLU A 49 12.29 -2.47 -14.98
CA GLU A 49 13.50 -2.62 -15.76
C GLU A 49 13.61 -4.06 -16.31
N GLU A 50 14.31 -4.26 -17.43
CA GLU A 50 14.36 -5.58 -18.08
C GLU A 50 14.96 -6.67 -17.17
N GLU A 51 16.02 -6.34 -16.44
CA GLU A 51 16.61 -7.26 -15.47
C GLU A 51 15.70 -7.54 -14.29
N GLN A 52 14.97 -6.52 -13.79
CA GLN A 52 13.97 -6.66 -12.75
C GLN A 52 12.86 -7.60 -13.21
N ARG A 53 12.41 -7.48 -14.47
CA ARG A 53 11.36 -8.32 -15.06
C ARG A 53 11.80 -9.78 -15.09
N LYS A 54 13.02 -10.06 -15.54
CA LYS A 54 13.58 -11.43 -15.54
C LYS A 54 13.60 -12.06 -14.16
N VAL A 55 14.12 -11.34 -13.17
CA VAL A 55 14.15 -11.82 -11.77
C VAL A 55 12.73 -12.09 -11.24
N TYR A 56 11.77 -11.23 -11.60
CA TYR A 56 10.39 -11.40 -11.20
C TYR A 56 9.74 -12.65 -11.83
N GLU A 57 9.89 -12.83 -13.14
CA GLU A 57 9.33 -13.96 -13.89
C GLU A 57 9.94 -15.30 -13.45
N GLU A 58 11.24 -15.35 -13.17
CA GLU A 58 11.91 -16.52 -12.63
C GLU A 58 11.35 -16.91 -11.25
N GLU A 59 11.19 -15.96 -10.36
CA GLU A 59 10.61 -16.22 -9.04
C GLU A 59 9.13 -16.63 -9.15
N GLN A 60 8.34 -15.96 -9.99
CA GLN A 60 6.95 -16.29 -10.24
C GLN A 60 6.81 -17.74 -10.77
N SER A 61 7.64 -18.12 -11.73
CA SER A 61 7.65 -19.48 -12.29
C SER A 61 8.02 -20.51 -11.23
N ARG A 62 9.01 -20.21 -10.37
CA ARG A 62 9.41 -21.08 -9.25
C ARG A 62 8.25 -21.30 -8.27
N VAL A 63 7.57 -20.24 -7.90
CA VAL A 63 6.41 -20.28 -6.99
C VAL A 63 5.26 -21.06 -7.61
N ARG A 64 4.94 -20.82 -8.88
CA ARG A 64 3.88 -21.54 -9.60
C ARG A 64 4.18 -23.06 -9.66
N ASN A 65 5.40 -23.44 -10.02
CA ASN A 65 5.80 -24.84 -10.09
C ASN A 65 5.72 -25.51 -8.71
N TYR A 66 6.12 -24.81 -7.66
CA TYR A 66 6.00 -25.30 -6.30
C TYR A 66 4.53 -25.59 -5.92
N ILE A 67 3.63 -24.65 -6.18
CA ILE A 67 2.21 -24.82 -5.85
C ILE A 67 1.58 -25.96 -6.65
N LEU A 68 1.92 -26.10 -7.94
CA LEU A 68 1.41 -27.20 -8.76
C LEU A 68 1.90 -28.56 -8.25
N SER A 69 3.18 -28.69 -7.90
CA SER A 69 3.74 -29.95 -7.37
C SER A 69 3.13 -30.34 -6.01
N GLU A 70 2.83 -29.38 -5.15
CA GLU A 70 2.17 -29.65 -3.86
C GLU A 70 0.73 -30.14 -4.03
N ARG A 71 -0.01 -29.56 -4.99
CA ARG A 71 -1.37 -29.99 -5.32
C ARG A 71 -1.43 -31.44 -5.84
N GLU A 72 -0.48 -31.83 -6.69
CA GLU A 72 -0.40 -33.18 -7.24
C GLU A 72 -0.09 -34.22 -6.15
N ASN A 73 0.73 -33.85 -5.16
CA ASN A 73 1.21 -34.79 -4.15
C ASN A 73 0.29 -34.97 -2.95
N GLN A 74 -0.53 -33.98 -2.56
CA GLN A 74 -1.24 -34.02 -1.28
C GLN A 74 -2.71 -33.53 -1.31
N GLY A 75 -3.26 -33.14 -2.44
CA GLY A 75 -4.68 -32.78 -2.59
C GLY A 75 -5.14 -31.48 -1.90
N GLU A 76 -4.38 -30.96 -0.96
CA GLU A 76 -4.61 -29.67 -0.28
C GLU A 76 -3.28 -28.93 -0.10
N LEU A 77 -3.29 -27.59 -0.26
CA LEU A 77 -2.16 -26.73 0.00
C LEU A 77 -1.77 -26.78 1.48
N ARG A 78 -0.78 -27.59 1.81
CA ARG A 78 -0.38 -27.88 3.21
C ARG A 78 0.38 -26.75 3.89
N SER A 79 0.71 -25.65 3.20
CA SER A 79 1.52 -24.60 3.80
C SER A 79 1.15 -23.21 3.30
N ASP A 80 0.07 -22.64 3.83
CA ASP A 80 -0.24 -21.21 3.73
C ASP A 80 0.99 -20.32 4.01
N PHE A 81 1.90 -20.80 4.87
CA PHE A 81 3.13 -20.11 5.22
C PHE A 81 4.12 -19.99 4.06
N MET A 82 4.30 -21.06 3.26
CA MET A 82 5.22 -21.04 2.12
C MET A 82 4.68 -20.16 0.99
N VAL A 83 3.38 -20.25 0.73
CA VAL A 83 2.70 -19.37 -0.25
C VAL A 83 2.80 -17.90 0.18
N LEU A 84 2.53 -17.61 1.45
CA LEU A 84 2.66 -16.26 1.99
C LEU A 84 4.10 -15.72 1.86
N LYS A 85 5.09 -16.55 2.16
CA LYS A 85 6.52 -16.20 1.99
C LYS A 85 6.85 -15.89 0.53
N ALA A 86 6.33 -16.68 -0.40
CA ALA A 86 6.52 -16.47 -1.82
C ALA A 86 5.88 -15.16 -2.31
N LEU A 87 4.64 -14.87 -1.90
CA LEU A 87 3.96 -13.61 -2.20
C LEU A 87 4.72 -12.40 -1.65
N ILE A 88 5.25 -12.49 -0.42
CA ILE A 88 6.07 -11.43 0.16
C ILE A 88 7.33 -11.22 -0.68
N ARG A 89 7.96 -12.30 -1.15
CA ARG A 89 9.18 -12.23 -1.96
C ARG A 89 8.91 -11.61 -3.33
N LEU A 90 7.82 -11.97 -4.01
CA LEU A 90 7.41 -11.36 -5.27
C LEU A 90 7.11 -9.85 -5.10
N ARG A 91 6.44 -9.44 -4.02
CA ARG A 91 6.22 -8.03 -3.71
C ARG A 91 7.52 -7.27 -3.45
N GLN A 92 8.49 -7.91 -2.82
CA GLN A 92 9.82 -7.32 -2.64
C GLN A 92 10.52 -7.10 -3.98
N ILE A 93 10.49 -8.08 -4.90
CA ILE A 93 11.06 -7.96 -6.25
C ILE A 93 10.34 -6.87 -7.05
N ALA A 94 9.01 -6.78 -6.96
CA ALA A 94 8.23 -5.72 -7.59
C ALA A 94 8.65 -4.32 -7.12
N ASN A 95 9.01 -4.15 -5.84
CA ASN A 95 9.58 -2.90 -5.35
C ASN A 95 11.02 -2.69 -5.83
N HIS A 96 11.89 -3.66 -5.55
CA HIS A 96 13.28 -3.65 -6.00
C HIS A 96 13.92 -5.02 -5.77
N PRO A 97 14.55 -5.68 -6.78
CA PRO A 97 15.14 -7.01 -6.62
C PRO A 97 16.23 -7.09 -5.54
N ARG A 98 16.94 -6.01 -5.26
CA ARG A 98 17.93 -5.92 -4.19
C ARG A 98 17.40 -6.22 -2.79
N LEU A 99 16.07 -6.20 -2.60
CA LEU A 99 15.44 -6.59 -1.32
C LEU A 99 15.55 -8.10 -1.04
N VAL A 100 15.72 -8.91 -2.09
CA VAL A 100 15.81 -10.37 -2.04
C VAL A 100 17.15 -10.90 -2.52
N GLU A 101 17.84 -10.17 -3.38
CA GLU A 101 19.13 -10.51 -3.99
C GLU A 101 20.17 -9.46 -3.65
N THR A 102 21.03 -9.74 -2.68
CA THR A 102 22.03 -8.77 -2.20
C THR A 102 23.08 -8.39 -3.24
N GLY A 103 23.29 -9.22 -4.27
CA GLY A 103 24.19 -8.98 -5.39
C GLY A 103 23.55 -8.31 -6.62
N TYR A 104 22.29 -7.93 -6.54
CA TYR A 104 21.62 -7.25 -7.65
C TYR A 104 22.15 -5.82 -7.81
N GLU A 105 22.76 -5.54 -8.97
CA GLU A 105 23.35 -4.23 -9.29
C GLU A 105 22.45 -3.37 -10.18
N GLY A 106 21.39 -3.95 -10.76
CA GLY A 106 20.41 -3.24 -11.57
C GLY A 106 19.52 -2.30 -10.75
N ASN A 107 18.69 -1.55 -11.43
CA ASN A 107 17.75 -0.63 -10.83
C ASN A 107 16.31 -1.20 -10.85
N SER A 108 15.35 -0.44 -10.36
CA SER A 108 13.93 -0.73 -10.42
C SER A 108 13.19 0.46 -11.04
N GLY A 109 12.32 0.19 -12.01
CA GLY A 109 11.53 1.25 -12.63
C GLY A 109 10.70 2.03 -11.62
N LYS A 110 10.11 1.34 -10.63
CA LYS A 110 9.40 2.00 -9.52
C LYS A 110 10.33 2.89 -8.70
N PHE A 111 11.52 2.41 -8.35
CA PHE A 111 12.48 3.19 -7.57
C PHE A 111 12.89 4.46 -8.31
N SER A 112 13.17 4.37 -9.61
CA SER A 112 13.48 5.52 -10.46
C SER A 112 12.34 6.53 -10.48
N GLU A 113 11.11 6.09 -10.68
CA GLU A 113 9.93 6.97 -10.76
C GLU A 113 9.62 7.64 -9.41
N VAL A 114 9.74 6.90 -8.31
CA VAL A 114 9.60 7.47 -6.96
C VAL A 114 10.58 8.61 -6.75
N PHE A 115 11.85 8.44 -7.13
CA PHE A 115 12.85 9.50 -6.95
C PHE A 115 12.70 10.66 -7.92
N ARG A 116 12.19 10.41 -9.13
CA ARG A 116 11.82 11.47 -10.06
C ARG A 116 10.75 12.37 -9.45
N MET A 117 9.65 11.78 -8.98
CA MET A 117 8.54 12.51 -8.37
C MET A 117 8.91 13.16 -7.03
N LEU A 118 9.71 12.50 -6.18
CA LEU A 118 10.23 13.10 -4.94
C LEU A 118 11.02 14.38 -5.26
N GLY A 119 11.85 14.35 -6.30
CA GLY A 119 12.62 15.52 -6.74
C GLY A 119 11.73 16.70 -7.10
N GLU A 120 10.65 16.46 -7.83
CA GLU A 120 9.67 17.49 -8.23
C GLU A 120 8.94 18.07 -7.01
N VAL A 121 8.48 17.22 -6.09
CA VAL A 121 7.78 17.63 -4.87
C VAL A 121 8.69 18.51 -3.98
N ILE A 122 9.94 18.07 -3.80
CA ILE A 122 10.93 18.80 -2.98
C ILE A 122 11.31 20.13 -3.62
N ALA A 123 11.56 20.15 -4.93
CA ALA A 123 11.90 21.35 -5.67
C ALA A 123 10.78 22.39 -5.62
N SER A 124 9.52 21.94 -5.57
CA SER A 124 8.34 22.79 -5.44
C SER A 124 8.06 23.25 -3.99
N GLY A 125 8.91 22.88 -3.03
CA GLY A 125 8.81 23.33 -1.64
C GLY A 125 7.80 22.59 -0.78
N HIS A 126 7.29 21.44 -1.25
CA HIS A 126 6.31 20.62 -0.54
C HIS A 126 6.96 19.60 0.39
N LYS A 127 6.20 19.11 1.36
CA LYS A 127 6.59 17.99 2.24
C LYS A 127 5.82 16.73 1.86
N VAL A 128 6.49 15.57 1.91
CA VAL A 128 5.93 14.29 1.49
C VAL A 128 6.06 13.23 2.58
N LEU A 129 4.97 12.49 2.80
CA LEU A 129 4.95 11.26 3.60
C LEU A 129 5.14 10.08 2.65
N VAL A 130 6.13 9.24 2.92
CA VAL A 130 6.44 8.06 2.09
C VAL A 130 6.20 6.82 2.92
N PHE A 131 5.20 6.03 2.53
CA PHE A 131 4.80 4.82 3.23
C PHE A 131 5.23 3.56 2.49
N SER A 132 5.74 2.59 3.25
CA SER A 132 5.95 1.23 2.75
C SER A 132 5.69 0.19 3.85
N SER A 133 5.26 -1.00 3.44
CA SER A 133 5.17 -2.17 4.31
C SER A 133 6.54 -2.78 4.61
N PHE A 134 7.55 -2.50 3.78
CA PHE A 134 8.90 -3.04 3.86
C PHE A 134 9.91 -2.04 4.43
N VAL A 135 10.31 -2.25 5.69
CA VAL A 135 11.33 -1.40 6.33
C VAL A 135 12.66 -1.43 5.57
N LYS A 136 13.03 -2.58 4.96
CA LYS A 136 14.23 -2.67 4.11
C LYS A 136 14.15 -1.74 2.90
N TYR A 137 12.97 -1.63 2.28
CA TYR A 137 12.77 -0.72 1.15
C TYR A 137 12.87 0.74 1.59
N LEU A 138 12.24 1.11 2.72
CA LEU A 138 12.40 2.45 3.29
C LEU A 138 13.87 2.80 3.60
N LYS A 139 14.68 1.83 4.04
CA LYS A 139 16.12 2.04 4.25
C LYS A 139 16.86 2.30 2.93
N MET A 140 16.53 1.59 1.86
CA MET A 140 17.09 1.86 0.53
C MET A 140 16.70 3.25 0.03
N VAL A 141 15.44 3.66 0.24
CA VAL A 141 14.98 5.01 -0.07
C VAL A 141 15.75 6.05 0.77
N ALA A 142 15.99 5.77 2.05
CA ALA A 142 16.77 6.65 2.93
C ALA A 142 18.23 6.80 2.45
N GLU A 143 18.88 5.70 2.05
CA GLU A 143 20.25 5.70 1.51
C GLU A 143 20.35 6.60 0.26
N GLU A 144 19.45 6.42 -0.71
CA GLU A 144 19.44 7.24 -1.92
C GLU A 144 19.07 8.71 -1.63
N THR A 145 18.18 8.95 -0.66
CA THR A 145 17.83 10.29 -0.19
C THR A 145 19.08 11.01 0.37
N MET A 146 19.91 10.31 1.14
CA MET A 146 21.18 10.85 1.64
C MET A 146 22.18 11.13 0.51
N VAL A 147 22.30 10.23 -0.46
CA VAL A 147 23.19 10.43 -1.64
C VAL A 147 22.81 11.71 -2.40
N ARG A 148 21.51 12.03 -2.48
CA ARG A 148 21.02 13.27 -3.11
C ARG A 148 21.13 14.51 -2.23
N GLY A 149 21.58 14.37 -0.99
CA GLY A 149 21.71 15.48 -0.04
C GLY A 149 20.37 15.99 0.49
N TRP A 150 19.29 15.22 0.39
CA TRP A 150 17.99 15.59 0.91
C TRP A 150 17.85 15.20 2.37
N LYS A 151 17.28 16.10 3.18
CA LYS A 151 16.97 15.78 4.57
C LYS A 151 15.68 14.98 4.68
N TYR A 152 15.69 13.98 5.55
CA TYR A 152 14.51 13.15 5.82
C TYR A 152 14.40 12.81 7.32
N ALA A 153 13.20 12.46 7.73
CA ALA A 153 12.91 11.76 8.97
C ALA A 153 12.47 10.33 8.67
N MET A 154 12.68 9.40 9.61
CA MET A 154 12.28 8.01 9.43
C MET A 154 11.61 7.45 10.69
N LEU A 155 10.39 6.89 10.52
CA LEU A 155 9.61 6.30 11.57
C LEU A 155 9.30 4.82 11.27
N THR A 156 9.85 3.94 12.09
CA THR A 156 9.62 2.49 12.00
C THR A 156 9.24 1.94 13.38
N GLY A 157 8.96 0.64 13.46
CA GLY A 157 8.75 -0.04 14.74
C GLY A 157 9.96 0.00 15.68
N LEU A 158 11.16 0.27 15.14
CA LEU A 158 12.42 0.33 15.90
C LEU A 158 12.84 1.77 16.29
N THR A 159 12.06 2.78 15.91
CA THR A 159 12.39 4.18 16.25
C THR A 159 12.21 4.41 17.75
N ALA A 160 13.30 4.74 18.44
CA ALA A 160 13.33 4.89 19.90
C ALA A 160 12.56 6.12 20.37
N ASP A 161 12.84 7.30 19.79
CA ASP A 161 12.12 8.54 20.10
C ASP A 161 11.25 8.96 18.92
N ARG A 162 10.00 8.54 18.99
CA ARG A 162 9.00 8.82 17.96
C ARG A 162 8.59 10.28 17.94
N GLU A 163 8.43 10.88 19.13
CA GLU A 163 8.01 12.27 19.24
C GLU A 163 9.07 13.24 18.74
N GLN A 164 10.34 13.00 19.06
CA GLN A 164 11.43 13.80 18.56
C GLN A 164 11.53 13.71 17.03
N THR A 165 11.37 12.51 16.46
CA THR A 165 11.40 12.29 15.03
C THR A 165 10.28 13.07 14.33
N ILE A 166 9.07 13.06 14.90
CA ILE A 166 7.90 13.78 14.36
C ILE A 166 8.14 15.29 14.47
N ARG A 167 8.55 15.78 15.64
CA ARG A 167 8.87 17.21 15.86
C ARG A 167 9.95 17.71 14.91
N HIS A 168 10.98 16.91 14.65
CA HIS A 168 12.01 17.24 13.67
C HIS A 168 11.44 17.45 12.27
N PHE A 169 10.61 16.50 11.79
CA PHE A 169 9.96 16.66 10.50
C PHE A 169 9.05 17.88 10.43
N GLN A 170 8.29 18.16 11.50
CA GLN A 170 7.38 19.30 11.55
C GLN A 170 8.12 20.63 11.57
N ALA A 171 9.16 20.76 12.39
CA ALA A 171 9.84 22.02 12.68
C ALA A 171 10.91 22.40 11.65
N ASP A 172 11.62 21.43 11.05
CA ASP A 172 12.67 21.73 10.07
C ASP A 172 12.06 21.87 8.67
N PRO A 173 12.09 23.09 8.06
CA PRO A 173 11.56 23.32 6.70
C PRO A 173 12.37 22.58 5.62
N GLU A 174 13.62 22.21 5.89
CA GLU A 174 14.46 21.47 4.96
C GLU A 174 14.23 19.96 5.05
N CYS A 175 13.67 19.46 6.15
CA CYS A 175 13.26 18.07 6.30
C CYS A 175 11.92 17.87 5.59
N ARG A 176 11.97 17.55 4.28
CA ARG A 176 10.79 17.49 3.42
C ARG A 176 10.28 16.09 3.18
N ILE A 177 11.04 15.06 3.54
CA ILE A 177 10.68 13.65 3.36
C ILE A 177 10.48 13.01 4.72
N PHE A 178 9.36 12.31 4.90
CA PHE A 178 9.13 11.48 6.07
C PHE A 178 8.86 10.03 5.65
N LEU A 179 9.82 9.16 5.89
CA LEU A 179 9.75 7.73 5.59
C LEU A 179 9.05 7.01 6.74
N ILE A 180 7.94 6.34 6.49
CA ILE A 180 7.09 5.77 7.55
C ILE A 180 6.73 4.32 7.19
N SER A 181 7.03 3.37 8.09
CA SER A 181 6.50 2.02 7.90
C SER A 181 4.99 1.99 8.20
N LEU A 182 4.20 1.31 7.36
CA LEU A 182 2.74 1.23 7.51
C LEU A 182 2.32 0.75 8.90
N LYS A 183 3.07 -0.20 9.50
CA LYS A 183 2.83 -0.67 10.87
C LYS A 183 3.08 0.40 11.92
N ALA A 184 4.08 1.25 11.75
CA ALA A 184 4.40 2.32 12.70
C ALA A 184 3.46 3.53 12.54
N GLY A 185 2.94 3.75 11.34
CA GLY A 185 1.97 4.81 11.05
C GLY A 185 0.58 4.64 11.71
N GLY A 186 0.30 3.49 12.33
CA GLY A 186 -1.01 3.16 12.90
C GLY A 186 -1.44 3.96 14.14
N VAL A 187 -0.57 4.71 14.80
CA VAL A 187 -0.88 5.41 16.06
C VAL A 187 -0.99 6.92 15.82
N GLY A 188 -2.21 7.45 15.84
CA GLY A 188 -2.63 8.84 16.09
C GLY A 188 -1.76 10.02 15.62
N LEU A 189 -0.84 9.83 14.66
CA LEU A 189 0.06 10.87 14.19
C LEU A 189 -0.70 12.01 13.51
N ASN A 190 -0.33 13.26 13.80
CA ASN A 190 -0.78 14.42 13.07
C ASN A 190 0.39 14.97 12.23
N LEU A 191 0.27 14.89 10.90
CA LEU A 191 1.33 15.24 9.94
C LEU A 191 0.77 16.15 8.83
N THR A 192 -0.03 17.14 9.23
CA THR A 192 -0.69 18.11 8.34
C THR A 192 0.28 19.10 7.68
N GLU A 193 1.55 19.07 8.03
CA GLU A 193 2.61 19.81 7.35
C GLU A 193 2.92 19.25 5.96
N ALA A 194 2.59 17.96 5.73
CA ALA A 194 2.73 17.32 4.44
C ALA A 194 1.43 17.41 3.65
N ASP A 195 1.56 17.69 2.38
CA ASP A 195 0.47 17.74 1.40
C ASP A 195 0.64 16.70 0.28
N TYR A 196 1.74 15.94 0.32
CA TYR A 196 1.97 14.78 -0.56
C TYR A 196 2.08 13.48 0.25
N VAL A 197 1.47 12.42 -0.27
CA VAL A 197 1.52 11.07 0.30
C VAL A 197 1.89 10.07 -0.78
N PHE A 198 3.01 9.38 -0.61
CA PHE A 198 3.47 8.31 -1.50
C PHE A 198 3.28 6.97 -0.81
N ILE A 199 2.54 6.06 -1.45
CA ILE A 199 2.36 4.67 -1.02
C ILE A 199 3.16 3.82 -2.00
N LEU A 200 4.31 3.30 -1.54
CA LEU A 200 5.28 2.64 -2.41
C LEU A 200 4.90 1.20 -2.78
N ASP A 201 4.11 0.56 -1.95
CA ASP A 201 3.62 -0.81 -2.19
C ASP A 201 2.18 -0.96 -1.69
N PRO A 202 1.26 -1.50 -2.52
CA PRO A 202 -0.12 -1.72 -2.11
C PRO A 202 -0.20 -2.75 -0.99
N TRP A 203 -1.10 -2.52 -0.04
CA TRP A 203 -1.33 -3.41 1.08
C TRP A 203 -2.68 -4.11 0.93
N TRP A 204 -2.75 -5.39 1.29
CA TRP A 204 -4.01 -6.17 1.25
C TRP A 204 -5.17 -5.52 2.01
N ASN A 205 -4.85 -4.72 3.03
CA ASN A 205 -5.80 -4.01 3.86
C ASN A 205 -5.87 -2.53 3.48
N VAL A 206 -6.89 -2.16 2.70
CA VAL A 206 -7.18 -0.77 2.30
C VAL A 206 -7.32 0.17 3.51
N ALA A 207 -7.82 -0.33 4.63
CA ALA A 207 -7.98 0.50 5.83
C ALA A 207 -6.63 1.00 6.37
N ALA A 208 -5.55 0.22 6.23
CA ALA A 208 -4.21 0.67 6.63
C ALA A 208 -3.67 1.79 5.73
N GLU A 209 -3.94 1.72 4.42
CA GLU A 209 -3.61 2.80 3.48
C GLU A 209 -4.42 4.06 3.76
N ASN A 210 -5.73 3.92 3.99
CA ASN A 210 -6.60 5.02 4.35
C ASN A 210 -6.18 5.68 5.67
N GLN A 211 -5.70 4.90 6.64
CA GLN A 211 -5.09 5.44 7.85
C GLN A 211 -3.83 6.25 7.55
N ALA A 212 -2.95 5.76 6.67
CA ALA A 212 -1.74 6.47 6.26
C ALA A 212 -2.09 7.83 5.62
N VAL A 213 -3.01 7.85 4.67
CA VAL A 213 -3.53 9.08 4.04
C VAL A 213 -4.14 10.03 5.07
N SER A 214 -4.87 9.49 6.04
CA SER A 214 -5.52 10.28 7.10
C SER A 214 -4.55 11.00 8.05
N ARG A 215 -3.25 10.78 7.94
CA ARG A 215 -2.22 11.52 8.69
C ARG A 215 -1.97 12.90 8.12
N ALA A 216 -2.01 13.04 6.80
CA ALA A 216 -1.91 14.31 6.09
C ALA A 216 -3.27 14.97 5.90
N HIS A 217 -4.29 14.20 5.48
CA HIS A 217 -5.65 14.69 5.25
C HIS A 217 -6.50 14.62 6.52
N ARG A 218 -6.35 15.63 7.37
CA ARG A 218 -6.96 15.73 8.69
C ARG A 218 -7.28 17.18 9.04
N ILE A 219 -8.09 17.39 10.08
CA ILE A 219 -8.36 18.73 10.66
C ILE A 219 -7.04 19.43 10.95
N GLY A 220 -6.90 20.63 10.40
CA GLY A 220 -5.66 21.42 10.45
C GLY A 220 -4.87 21.43 9.15
N GLN A 221 -5.20 20.57 8.18
CA GLN A 221 -4.66 20.66 6.82
C GLN A 221 -5.22 21.89 6.11
N LYS A 222 -4.34 22.67 5.48
CA LYS A 222 -4.69 23.91 4.76
C LYS A 222 -4.48 23.83 3.26
N ARG A 223 -3.88 22.74 2.77
CA ARG A 223 -3.54 22.53 1.36
C ARG A 223 -4.25 21.31 0.82
N ALA A 224 -4.56 21.28 -0.47
CA ALA A 224 -4.99 20.07 -1.15
C ALA A 224 -3.96 18.95 -0.94
N VAL A 225 -4.42 17.73 -0.71
CA VAL A 225 -3.57 16.57 -0.46
C VAL A 225 -3.53 15.68 -1.69
N PHE A 226 -2.32 15.39 -2.17
CA PHE A 226 -2.07 14.53 -3.31
C PHE A 226 -1.53 13.18 -2.84
N VAL A 227 -2.21 12.10 -3.23
CA VAL A 227 -1.87 10.73 -2.87
C VAL A 227 -1.45 9.97 -4.12
N TYR A 228 -0.22 9.48 -4.16
CA TYR A 228 0.29 8.66 -5.25
C TYR A 228 0.53 7.23 -4.76
N ARG A 229 -0.13 6.27 -5.44
CA ARG A 229 0.09 4.84 -5.21
C ARG A 229 0.95 4.30 -6.32
N PHE A 230 2.11 3.75 -5.98
CA PHE A 230 3.06 3.20 -6.95
C PHE A 230 2.88 1.70 -7.07
N ILE A 231 2.74 1.22 -8.30
CA ILE A 231 2.72 -0.21 -8.62
C ILE A 231 3.68 -0.50 -9.76
N THR A 232 4.20 -1.72 -9.81
CA THR A 232 5.00 -2.21 -10.93
C THR A 232 4.12 -2.99 -11.89
N ALA A 233 4.12 -2.60 -13.15
CA ALA A 233 3.34 -3.22 -14.22
C ALA A 233 3.69 -4.70 -14.40
N GLY A 234 2.70 -5.52 -14.75
CA GLY A 234 2.87 -6.96 -14.98
C GLY A 234 3.20 -7.76 -13.72
N THR A 235 2.97 -7.23 -12.53
CA THR A 235 3.25 -7.92 -11.27
C THR A 235 1.98 -8.21 -10.47
N LEU A 236 2.14 -8.96 -9.39
CA LEU A 236 1.04 -9.25 -8.46
C LEU A 236 0.44 -7.98 -7.82
N GLU A 237 1.11 -6.83 -7.89
CA GLU A 237 0.60 -5.58 -7.33
C GLU A 237 -0.66 -5.10 -8.06
N GLU A 238 -0.74 -5.28 -9.38
CA GLU A 238 -1.97 -5.01 -10.16
C GLU A 238 -3.13 -5.89 -9.69
N LYS A 239 -2.85 -7.16 -9.45
CA LYS A 239 -3.86 -8.12 -8.98
C LYS A 239 -4.32 -7.80 -7.54
N ILE A 240 -3.41 -7.36 -6.67
CA ILE A 240 -3.74 -6.87 -5.32
C ILE A 240 -4.71 -5.69 -5.41
N LEU A 241 -4.46 -4.72 -6.30
CA LEU A 241 -5.37 -3.59 -6.49
C LEU A 241 -6.75 -4.03 -6.95
N ALA A 242 -6.84 -4.94 -7.92
CA ALA A 242 -8.11 -5.47 -8.39
C ALA A 242 -8.91 -6.14 -7.25
N ILE A 243 -8.24 -6.88 -6.37
CA ILE A 243 -8.84 -7.48 -5.16
C ILE A 243 -9.28 -6.40 -4.17
N GLN A 244 -8.46 -5.37 -3.95
CA GLN A 244 -8.83 -4.25 -3.08
C GLN A 244 -10.10 -3.56 -3.58
N GLU A 245 -10.18 -3.23 -4.87
CA GLU A 245 -11.34 -2.60 -5.49
C GLU A 245 -12.60 -3.46 -5.40
N ARG A 246 -12.47 -4.78 -5.61
CA ARG A 246 -13.56 -5.73 -5.44
C ARG A 246 -14.07 -5.75 -4.00
N LYS A 247 -13.15 -5.82 -3.01
CA LYS A 247 -13.50 -5.79 -1.58
C LYS A 247 -14.14 -4.46 -1.18
N GLN A 248 -13.65 -3.34 -1.71
CA GLN A 248 -14.22 -2.02 -1.45
C GLN A 248 -15.65 -1.92 -1.98
N ARG A 249 -15.90 -2.35 -3.21
CA ARG A 249 -17.26 -2.40 -3.81
C ARG A 249 -18.22 -3.26 -2.99
N LEU A 250 -17.75 -4.42 -2.49
CA LEU A 250 -18.54 -5.28 -1.60
C LEU A 250 -18.80 -4.60 -0.25
N ALA A 251 -17.82 -3.95 0.35
CA ALA A 251 -17.98 -3.23 1.60
C ALA A 251 -18.92 -2.02 1.47
N ASP A 252 -18.92 -1.34 0.33
CA ASP A 252 -19.82 -0.22 0.06
C ASP A 252 -21.25 -0.71 -0.23
N SER A 253 -21.42 -1.91 -0.79
CA SER A 253 -22.73 -2.54 -1.03
C SER A 253 -23.32 -3.15 0.26
N VAL A 254 -22.49 -3.65 1.17
CA VAL A 254 -22.88 -4.23 2.46
C VAL A 254 -22.23 -3.39 3.55
N ILE A 255 -23.03 -2.71 4.37
CA ILE A 255 -22.54 -1.91 5.51
C ILE A 255 -21.96 -2.86 6.57
N THR A 256 -20.80 -3.42 6.29
CA THR A 256 -20.09 -4.27 7.24
C THR A 256 -18.65 -3.81 7.33
N ALA A 257 -18.18 -3.59 8.55
CA ALA A 257 -16.78 -3.34 8.83
C ALA A 257 -15.92 -4.39 8.11
N ALA A 258 -15.02 -3.91 7.25
CA ALA A 258 -14.13 -4.76 6.49
C ALA A 258 -13.20 -5.53 7.44
N THR A 259 -13.62 -6.71 7.82
CA THR A 259 -12.70 -7.74 8.30
C THR A 259 -11.82 -8.11 7.12
N SER A 260 -10.52 -8.19 7.33
CA SER A 260 -9.58 -8.73 6.36
C SER A 260 -10.00 -10.17 6.05
N ILE A 261 -10.67 -10.37 4.92
CA ILE A 261 -11.02 -11.70 4.45
C ILE A 261 -9.72 -12.30 3.91
N PRO A 262 -9.25 -13.45 4.43
CA PRO A 262 -8.10 -14.13 3.87
C PRO A 262 -8.38 -14.46 2.39
N LEU A 263 -7.34 -14.44 1.58
CA LEU A 263 -7.43 -14.85 0.18
C LEU A 263 -7.85 -16.32 0.11
N THR A 264 -8.79 -16.64 -0.77
CA THR A 264 -9.11 -18.04 -1.07
C THR A 264 -7.98 -18.67 -1.89
N ASP A 265 -7.90 -19.99 -1.92
CA ASP A 265 -6.92 -20.72 -2.74
C ASP A 265 -7.06 -20.40 -4.23
N GLU A 266 -8.28 -20.13 -4.71
CA GLU A 266 -8.55 -19.69 -6.08
C GLU A 266 -7.98 -18.29 -6.33
N GLU A 267 -8.21 -17.34 -5.43
CA GLU A 267 -7.65 -15.98 -5.51
C GLU A 267 -6.11 -15.99 -5.43
N LEU A 268 -5.51 -16.92 -4.66
CA LEU A 268 -4.07 -17.11 -4.59
C LEU A 268 -3.49 -17.59 -5.92
N LEU A 269 -4.19 -18.47 -6.62
CA LEU A 269 -3.77 -18.95 -7.95
C LEU A 269 -3.96 -17.91 -9.05
N GLU A 270 -5.01 -17.10 -8.97
CA GLU A 270 -5.21 -15.98 -9.90
C GLU A 270 -4.13 -14.89 -9.73
N VAL A 271 -3.56 -14.76 -8.55
CA VAL A 271 -2.51 -13.77 -8.22
C VAL A 271 -1.13 -14.22 -8.69
N LEU A 272 -0.92 -15.50 -8.87
CA LEU A 272 0.34 -16.10 -9.34
C LEU A 272 0.33 -16.39 -10.83
#